data_26fab9f39da8297cb2c356d8f1eb8e6b
#
_entry.id   26fab9f39da8297cb2c356d8f1eb8e6b
#
_cell.length_a   1.000
_cell.length_b   1.000
_cell.length_c   1.000
_cell.angle_alpha   90.00
_cell.angle_beta   90.00
_cell.angle_gamma   90.00
#
_symmetry.space_group_name_H-M   'P 1'
#
loop_
_entity.id
_entity.type
_entity.pdbx_description
1 polymer ?
#
loop_
_entity_poly.entity_id
_entity_poly.type
_entity_poly.pdbx_seq_one_letter_code
_entity_poly.pdbx_strand_id
1 'polypeptide(L)'
;LDNIPMIRRVFERCRKTDFDVYVLTDDIRIADLFAPHQVYYDTYEYANGTERCAGAIRANQFSKYDQFINVQGDMPDVTAELINKCHTLLNYYPVSTVYATMPQKQQNDPNTVKCVHASEHALWFGRGITGYGSWHLGVYGYKRNALEMYRDLPVPEEERIEQLEQLRWLKNSWQIGINPVYYKGIEINSPEDVDAWHNKNFQ
;
A
#
# COMPACT_ATOMS: atom_id res chain seq x y z
N LEU A 1 0.57 -4.20 -19.07
CA LEU A 1 1.49 -5.34 -18.87
C LEU A 1 0.92 -6.53 -19.64
N ASP A 2 1.55 -6.94 -20.75
CA ASP A 2 1.09 -8.02 -21.67
C ASP A 2 -0.37 -7.86 -22.11
N ASN A 3 -0.77 -6.67 -22.53
CA ASN A 3 -2.12 -6.28 -22.92
C ASN A 3 -3.19 -6.38 -21.80
N ILE A 4 -2.80 -6.58 -20.55
CA ILE A 4 -3.69 -6.55 -19.39
C ILE A 4 -3.45 -5.24 -18.62
N PRO A 5 -4.49 -4.45 -18.32
CA PRO A 5 -4.35 -3.28 -17.46
C PRO A 5 -3.70 -3.65 -16.12
N MET A 6 -2.73 -2.84 -15.66
CA MET A 6 -1.97 -3.11 -14.43
C MET A 6 -2.87 -3.34 -13.22
N ILE A 7 -3.87 -2.47 -13.03
CA ILE A 7 -4.83 -2.61 -11.93
C ILE A 7 -5.61 -3.95 -11.96
N ARG A 8 -5.87 -4.49 -13.15
CA ARG A 8 -6.48 -5.81 -13.31
C ARG A 8 -5.58 -6.91 -12.78
N ARG A 9 -4.27 -6.82 -13.05
CA ARG A 9 -3.29 -7.79 -12.52
C ARG A 9 -3.24 -7.73 -11.00
N VAL A 10 -3.16 -6.53 -10.43
CA VAL A 10 -3.18 -6.35 -8.96
C VAL A 10 -4.46 -6.94 -8.37
N PHE A 11 -5.62 -6.62 -8.94
CA PHE A 11 -6.92 -7.14 -8.49
C PHE A 11 -6.96 -8.68 -8.49
N GLU A 12 -6.53 -9.33 -9.59
CA GLU A 12 -6.51 -10.80 -9.68
C GLU A 12 -5.49 -11.44 -8.72
N ARG A 13 -4.43 -10.73 -8.36
CA ARG A 13 -3.49 -11.16 -7.33
C ARG A 13 -4.11 -11.08 -5.93
N CYS A 14 -4.79 -9.99 -5.62
CA CYS A 14 -5.51 -9.82 -4.35
C CYS A 14 -6.61 -10.87 -4.18
N ARG A 15 -7.32 -11.23 -5.24
CA ARG A 15 -8.34 -12.30 -5.23
C ARG A 15 -7.82 -13.71 -4.92
N LYS A 16 -6.51 -13.91 -4.84
CA LYS A 16 -5.92 -15.18 -4.37
C LYS A 16 -5.89 -15.29 -2.83
N THR A 17 -6.33 -14.27 -2.13
CA THR A 17 -6.61 -14.29 -0.69
C THR A 17 -8.07 -14.67 -0.43
N ASP A 18 -8.40 -14.97 0.82
CA ASP A 18 -9.76 -15.22 1.27
C ASP A 18 -10.55 -13.93 1.59
N PHE A 19 -10.01 -12.76 1.19
CA PHE A 19 -10.64 -11.46 1.46
C PHE A 19 -11.58 -11.02 0.34
N ASP A 20 -12.59 -10.25 0.70
CA ASP A 20 -13.40 -9.50 -0.27
C ASP A 20 -12.53 -8.39 -0.88
N VAL A 21 -12.44 -8.33 -2.21
CA VAL A 21 -11.58 -7.41 -2.93
C VAL A 21 -12.40 -6.38 -3.70
N TYR A 22 -12.04 -5.11 -3.52
CA TYR A 22 -12.67 -3.97 -4.20
C TYR A 22 -11.62 -3.08 -4.83
N VAL A 23 -11.98 -2.46 -5.95
CA VAL A 23 -11.20 -1.38 -6.59
C VAL A 23 -11.78 -0.04 -6.16
N LEU A 24 -10.94 0.82 -5.59
CA LEU A 24 -11.30 2.19 -5.23
C LEU A 24 -10.69 3.14 -6.27
N THR A 25 -11.50 3.89 -6.98
CA THR A 25 -11.02 4.77 -8.07
C THR A 25 -11.92 5.99 -8.26
N ASP A 26 -11.33 7.08 -8.74
CA ASP A 26 -11.98 8.28 -9.24
C ASP A 26 -11.98 8.36 -10.79
N ASP A 27 -11.37 7.38 -11.45
CA ASP A 27 -11.30 7.32 -12.91
C ASP A 27 -12.31 6.32 -13.46
N ILE A 28 -13.27 6.83 -14.23
CA ILE A 28 -14.30 6.00 -14.85
C ILE A 28 -13.71 4.94 -15.78
N ARG A 29 -12.59 5.21 -16.45
CA ARG A 29 -11.92 4.25 -17.33
C ARG A 29 -11.40 3.03 -16.55
N ILE A 30 -11.03 3.23 -15.29
CA ILE A 30 -10.65 2.15 -14.38
C ILE A 30 -11.90 1.44 -13.88
N ALA A 31 -12.93 2.18 -13.48
CA ALA A 31 -14.17 1.60 -12.99
C ALA A 31 -14.81 0.66 -14.02
N ASP A 32 -14.84 1.06 -15.29
CA ASP A 32 -15.42 0.29 -16.41
C ASP A 32 -14.68 -1.04 -16.69
N LEU A 33 -13.49 -1.23 -16.12
CA LEU A 33 -12.77 -2.51 -16.23
C LEU A 33 -13.36 -3.62 -15.34
N PHE A 34 -14.23 -3.30 -14.38
CA PHE A 34 -14.70 -4.22 -13.34
C PHE A 34 -16.22 -4.28 -13.27
N ALA A 35 -16.74 -5.34 -12.65
CA ALA A 35 -18.17 -5.41 -12.37
C ALA A 35 -18.56 -4.37 -11.30
N PRO A 36 -19.75 -3.74 -11.36
CA PRO A 36 -20.15 -2.68 -10.44
C PRO A 36 -20.03 -3.02 -8.96
N HIS A 37 -20.26 -4.27 -8.57
CA HIS A 37 -20.13 -4.73 -7.19
C HIS A 37 -18.68 -4.89 -6.70
N GLN A 38 -17.70 -4.79 -7.60
CA GLN A 38 -16.26 -4.88 -7.32
C GLN A 38 -15.60 -3.51 -7.22
N VAL A 39 -16.34 -2.44 -7.49
CA VAL A 39 -15.80 -1.08 -7.57
C VAL A 39 -16.49 -0.18 -6.55
N TYR A 40 -15.70 0.67 -5.92
CA TYR A 40 -16.15 1.89 -5.29
C TYR A 40 -15.64 3.06 -6.14
N TYR A 41 -16.55 3.67 -6.87
CA TYR A 41 -16.27 4.85 -7.70
C TYR A 41 -16.67 6.10 -6.95
N ASP A 42 -15.74 7.03 -6.79
CA ASP A 42 -15.95 8.28 -6.09
C ASP A 42 -15.07 9.36 -6.75
N THR A 43 -15.67 10.45 -7.18
CA THR A 43 -14.99 11.58 -7.83
C THR A 43 -14.35 12.56 -6.83
N TYR A 44 -14.39 12.27 -5.54
CA TYR A 44 -13.72 13.08 -4.54
C TYR A 44 -12.20 13.01 -4.70
N GLU A 45 -11.54 14.17 -4.65
CA GLU A 45 -10.07 14.24 -4.72
C GLU A 45 -9.48 13.93 -3.35
N TYR A 46 -8.81 12.78 -3.25
CA TYR A 46 -8.07 12.36 -2.07
C TYR A 46 -6.58 12.66 -2.25
N ALA A 47 -5.93 13.13 -1.20
CA ALA A 47 -4.51 13.47 -1.24
C ALA A 47 -3.61 12.22 -1.41
N ASN A 48 -4.07 11.05 -0.96
CA ASN A 48 -3.31 9.81 -1.03
C ASN A 48 -4.23 8.57 -0.91
N GLY A 49 -3.64 7.37 -1.02
CA GLY A 49 -4.36 6.09 -0.97
C GLY A 49 -5.04 5.84 0.37
N THR A 50 -4.42 6.21 1.49
CA THR A 50 -5.02 6.07 2.83
C THR A 50 -6.24 6.96 2.98
N GLU A 51 -6.21 8.20 2.49
CA GLU A 51 -7.39 9.08 2.51
C GLU A 51 -8.53 8.53 1.65
N ARG A 52 -8.23 7.94 0.50
CA ARG A 52 -9.23 7.28 -0.35
C ARG A 52 -9.88 6.10 0.39
N CYS A 53 -9.09 5.27 1.07
CA CYS A 53 -9.61 4.21 1.91
C CYS A 53 -10.49 4.77 3.04
N ALA A 54 -10.04 5.81 3.75
CA ALA A 54 -10.77 6.47 4.84
C ALA A 54 -12.09 7.11 4.37
N GLY A 55 -12.14 7.59 3.13
CA GLY A 55 -13.37 8.06 2.49
C GLY A 55 -14.33 6.91 2.19
N ALA A 56 -13.82 5.87 1.54
CA ALA A 56 -14.60 4.73 1.07
C ALA A 56 -15.28 3.96 2.21
N ILE A 57 -14.62 3.76 3.37
CA ILE A 57 -15.19 2.98 4.48
C ILE A 57 -16.48 3.57 5.08
N ARG A 58 -16.81 4.82 4.76
CA ARG A 58 -18.06 5.48 5.16
C ARG A 58 -19.25 5.00 4.34
N ALA A 59 -19.03 4.36 3.20
CA ALA A 59 -20.10 3.79 2.38
C ALA A 59 -20.67 2.52 3.04
N ASN A 60 -22.00 2.35 2.95
CA ASN A 60 -22.71 1.21 3.57
C ASN A 60 -22.16 -0.14 3.17
N GLN A 61 -21.68 -0.29 1.94
CA GLN A 61 -21.11 -1.57 1.45
C GLN A 61 -19.90 -2.05 2.26
N PHE A 62 -19.20 -1.14 2.95
CA PHE A 62 -18.04 -1.47 3.78
C PHE A 62 -18.35 -1.50 5.29
N SER A 63 -19.60 -1.27 5.69
CA SER A 63 -19.99 -1.18 7.12
C SER A 63 -19.74 -2.47 7.91
N LYS A 64 -19.75 -3.63 7.25
CA LYS A 64 -19.53 -4.96 7.86
C LYS A 64 -18.07 -5.29 8.14
N TYR A 65 -17.11 -4.51 7.64
CA TYR A 65 -15.68 -4.81 7.77
C TYR A 65 -15.04 -3.97 8.87
N ASP A 66 -14.24 -4.60 9.72
CA ASP A 66 -13.48 -3.96 10.80
C ASP A 66 -12.00 -3.78 10.47
N GLN A 67 -11.52 -4.48 9.45
CA GLN A 67 -10.13 -4.44 9.00
C GLN A 67 -10.07 -4.29 7.48
N PHE A 68 -9.08 -3.55 7.01
CA PHE A 68 -8.89 -3.20 5.60
C PHE A 68 -7.43 -3.38 5.21
N ILE A 69 -7.19 -3.90 4.02
CA ILE A 69 -5.86 -3.94 3.42
C ILE A 69 -5.89 -3.08 2.16
N ASN A 70 -5.03 -2.07 2.12
CA ASN A 70 -4.79 -1.24 0.96
C ASN A 70 -3.58 -1.79 0.19
N VAL A 71 -3.80 -2.19 -1.05
CA VAL A 71 -2.75 -2.58 -1.99
C VAL A 71 -2.69 -1.54 -3.07
N GLN A 72 -1.51 -0.95 -3.27
CA GLN A 72 -1.30 0.06 -4.31
C GLN A 72 -1.47 -0.55 -5.71
N GLY A 73 -2.07 0.22 -6.63
CA GLY A 73 -2.39 -0.24 -7.99
C GLY A 73 -1.17 -0.45 -8.90
N ASP A 74 0.00 -0.04 -8.47
CA ASP A 74 1.30 -0.13 -9.13
C ASP A 74 2.13 -1.37 -8.71
N MET A 75 1.54 -2.30 -7.94
CA MET A 75 2.18 -3.52 -7.46
C MET A 75 1.70 -4.79 -8.20
N PRO A 76 2.00 -4.97 -9.49
CA PRO A 76 1.48 -6.09 -10.29
C PRO A 76 1.97 -7.46 -9.81
N ASP A 77 3.02 -7.49 -9.01
CA ASP A 77 3.64 -8.70 -8.45
C ASP A 77 3.26 -8.96 -6.98
N VAL A 78 2.28 -8.25 -6.43
CA VAL A 78 1.81 -8.50 -5.07
C VAL A 78 1.39 -9.98 -4.89
N THR A 79 1.65 -10.54 -3.72
CA THR A 79 1.33 -11.94 -3.41
C THR A 79 0.35 -12.05 -2.26
N ALA A 80 -0.42 -13.14 -2.22
CA ALA A 80 -1.31 -13.43 -1.10
C ALA A 80 -0.54 -13.53 0.24
N GLU A 81 0.68 -14.07 0.23
CA GLU A 81 1.54 -14.13 1.41
C GLU A 81 1.82 -12.73 1.98
N LEU A 82 2.19 -11.78 1.11
CA LEU A 82 2.47 -10.39 1.50
C LEU A 82 1.24 -9.75 2.15
N ILE A 83 0.07 -9.90 1.52
CA ILE A 83 -1.22 -9.38 2.02
C ILE A 83 -1.55 -10.02 3.39
N ASN A 84 -1.42 -11.34 3.52
CA ASN A 84 -1.71 -12.05 4.77
C ASN A 84 -0.74 -11.68 5.89
N LYS A 85 0.55 -11.47 5.60
CA LYS A 85 1.54 -10.99 6.56
C LYS A 85 1.21 -9.59 7.09
N CYS A 86 0.75 -8.70 6.20
CA CYS A 86 0.27 -7.39 6.60
C CYS A 86 -0.98 -7.50 7.48
N HIS A 87 -1.97 -8.33 7.09
CA HIS A 87 -3.20 -8.54 7.84
C HIS A 87 -2.97 -9.11 9.25
N THR A 88 -2.08 -10.09 9.40
CA THR A 88 -1.82 -10.75 10.68
C THR A 88 -1.43 -9.76 11.78
N LEU A 89 -0.72 -8.69 11.45
CA LEU A 89 -0.32 -7.66 12.40
C LEU A 89 -1.49 -6.85 12.96
N LEU A 90 -2.61 -6.79 12.25
CA LEU A 90 -3.81 -6.08 12.74
C LEU A 90 -4.42 -6.72 13.99
N ASN A 91 -4.02 -7.92 14.40
CA ASN A 91 -4.37 -8.48 15.69
C ASN A 91 -3.75 -7.67 16.84
N TYR A 92 -2.60 -7.04 16.61
CA TYR A 92 -1.80 -6.37 17.65
C TYR A 92 -1.69 -4.86 17.44
N TYR A 93 -1.73 -4.39 16.18
CA TYR A 93 -1.49 -3.00 15.80
C TYR A 93 -2.73 -2.38 15.15
N PRO A 94 -2.96 -1.07 15.31
CA PRO A 94 -4.04 -0.36 14.62
C PRO A 94 -3.77 -0.16 13.12
N VAL A 95 -2.47 -0.07 12.77
CA VAL A 95 -1.96 0.08 11.39
C VAL A 95 -0.85 -0.93 11.19
N SER A 96 -0.74 -1.48 10.00
CA SER A 96 0.31 -2.44 9.65
C SER A 96 0.85 -2.21 8.24
N THR A 97 2.06 -2.70 8.00
CA THR A 97 2.69 -2.74 6.69
C THR A 97 3.71 -3.87 6.62
N VAL A 98 4.43 -3.97 5.51
CA VAL A 98 5.44 -5.00 5.29
C VAL A 98 6.71 -4.41 4.69
N TYR A 99 7.82 -5.13 4.86
CA TYR A 99 9.10 -4.78 4.25
C TYR A 99 9.80 -5.99 3.66
N ALA A 100 10.66 -5.73 2.69
CA ALA A 100 11.54 -6.74 2.12
C ALA A 100 13.02 -6.37 2.33
N THR A 101 13.90 -7.33 2.04
CA THR A 101 15.34 -7.06 1.98
C THR A 101 15.61 -6.02 0.91
N MET A 102 16.38 -4.98 1.25
CA MET A 102 16.75 -3.90 0.34
C MET A 102 17.67 -4.42 -0.77
N PRO A 103 17.26 -4.34 -2.05
CA PRO A 103 18.18 -4.61 -3.16
C PRO A 103 19.30 -3.57 -3.20
N GLN A 104 20.53 -4.00 -3.45
CA GLN A 104 21.71 -3.11 -3.44
C GLN A 104 21.54 -1.89 -4.35
N LYS A 105 20.92 -2.06 -5.51
CA LYS A 105 20.67 -0.98 -6.48
C LYS A 105 19.72 0.09 -5.96
N GLN A 106 18.79 -0.27 -5.06
CA GLN A 106 17.75 0.62 -4.53
C GLN A 106 18.15 1.30 -3.22
N GLN A 107 19.29 0.89 -2.62
CA GLN A 107 19.69 1.38 -1.29
C GLN A 107 19.88 2.90 -1.24
N ASN A 108 20.33 3.50 -2.33
CA ASN A 108 20.56 4.96 -2.45
C ASN A 108 19.58 5.61 -3.43
N ASP A 109 18.58 4.88 -3.94
CA ASP A 109 17.57 5.43 -4.83
C ASP A 109 16.56 6.29 -4.04
N PRO A 110 16.40 7.59 -4.36
CA PRO A 110 15.47 8.47 -3.68
C PRO A 110 13.99 8.13 -3.94
N ASN A 111 13.69 7.34 -4.97
CA ASN A 111 12.33 6.87 -5.25
C ASN A 111 11.93 5.68 -4.37
N THR A 112 12.90 4.93 -3.85
CA THR A 112 12.65 3.80 -2.97
C THR A 112 12.43 4.27 -1.54
N VAL A 113 11.31 3.89 -0.94
CA VAL A 113 11.02 4.15 0.46
C VAL A 113 11.77 3.16 1.35
N LYS A 114 12.56 3.67 2.29
CA LYS A 114 13.24 2.87 3.30
C LYS A 114 12.46 2.94 4.60
N CYS A 115 12.40 1.84 5.33
CA CYS A 115 11.89 1.82 6.70
C CYS A 115 12.97 1.42 7.70
N VAL A 116 12.92 2.07 8.84
CA VAL A 116 13.68 1.71 10.04
C VAL A 116 12.70 1.10 11.02
N HIS A 117 13.05 -0.03 11.60
CA HIS A 117 12.17 -0.75 12.51
C HIS A 117 12.94 -1.38 13.67
N ALA A 118 12.23 -1.67 14.75
CA ALA A 118 12.71 -2.46 15.90
C ALA A 118 11.73 -3.61 16.11
N SER A 119 12.19 -4.85 15.90
CA SER A 119 11.30 -6.02 15.85
C SER A 119 10.13 -5.79 14.90
N GLU A 120 8.90 -5.92 15.36
CA GLU A 120 7.67 -5.73 14.58
C GLU A 120 7.13 -4.29 14.62
N HIS A 121 7.91 -3.30 15.08
CA HIS A 121 7.54 -1.88 15.12
C HIS A 121 8.27 -1.06 14.08
N ALA A 122 7.54 -0.34 13.22
CA ALA A 122 8.11 0.70 12.39
C ALA A 122 8.47 1.90 13.26
N LEU A 123 9.71 2.36 13.13
CA LEU A 123 10.24 3.55 13.82
C LEU A 123 10.22 4.77 12.93
N TRP A 124 10.53 4.61 11.64
CA TRP A 124 10.56 5.69 10.65
C TRP A 124 10.48 5.18 9.22
N PHE A 125 10.01 6.06 8.33
CA PHE A 125 10.04 5.87 6.89
C PHE A 125 10.64 7.10 6.23
N GLY A 126 11.46 6.91 5.20
CA GLY A 126 12.05 8.03 4.47
C GLY A 126 12.63 7.61 3.12
N ARG A 127 12.49 8.51 2.14
CA ARG A 127 13.14 8.38 0.83
C ARG A 127 14.62 8.78 0.94
N GLY A 128 14.90 9.81 1.76
CA GLY A 128 16.24 10.33 1.98
C GLY A 128 17.19 9.45 2.80
N ILE A 129 16.73 8.34 3.37
CA ILE A 129 17.58 7.39 4.08
C ILE A 129 18.52 6.71 3.09
N THR A 130 19.83 6.75 3.34
CA THR A 130 20.86 6.13 2.51
C THR A 130 21.77 5.23 3.33
N GLY A 131 22.23 4.12 2.73
CA GLY A 131 23.19 3.22 3.35
C GLY A 131 22.61 2.24 4.38
N TYR A 132 21.35 2.38 4.79
CA TYR A 132 20.67 1.48 5.72
C TYR A 132 19.15 1.50 5.52
N GLY A 133 18.45 0.68 6.28
CA GLY A 133 17.00 0.53 6.21
C GLY A 133 16.57 -0.66 5.36
N SER A 134 15.34 -1.10 5.56
CA SER A 134 14.69 -2.16 4.79
C SER A 134 13.82 -1.55 3.69
N TRP A 135 13.57 -2.28 2.62
CA TRP A 135 12.68 -1.82 1.55
C TRP A 135 11.21 -1.88 2.01
N HIS A 136 10.61 -0.73 2.21
CA HIS A 136 9.20 -0.64 2.50
C HIS A 136 8.37 -0.94 1.23
N LEU A 137 7.32 -1.73 1.37
CA LEU A 137 6.40 -2.07 0.29
C LEU A 137 5.04 -1.40 0.51
N GLY A 138 4.44 -0.88 -0.55
CA GLY A 138 3.20 -0.10 -0.56
C GLY A 138 1.92 -0.89 -0.24
N VAL A 139 1.97 -1.79 0.75
CA VAL A 139 0.80 -2.51 1.26
C VAL A 139 0.57 -2.15 2.72
N TYR A 140 -0.64 -1.72 3.03
CA TYR A 140 -1.00 -1.28 4.38
C TYR A 140 -2.23 -2.01 4.89
N GLY A 141 -2.23 -2.31 6.16
CA GLY A 141 -3.41 -2.78 6.89
C GLY A 141 -3.90 -1.72 7.87
N TYR A 142 -5.22 -1.64 8.04
CA TYR A 142 -5.84 -0.70 8.95
C TYR A 142 -6.98 -1.37 9.73
N LYS A 143 -7.07 -1.13 11.03
CA LYS A 143 -8.33 -1.28 11.74
C LYS A 143 -9.27 -0.13 11.35
N ARG A 144 -10.58 -0.36 11.39
CA ARG A 144 -11.60 0.64 11.03
C ARG A 144 -11.38 1.96 11.76
N ASN A 145 -11.23 1.93 13.08
CA ASN A 145 -11.05 3.13 13.90
C ASN A 145 -9.80 3.93 13.49
N ALA A 146 -8.74 3.25 13.05
CA ALA A 146 -7.56 3.93 12.54
C ALA A 146 -7.92 4.73 11.28
N LEU A 147 -8.51 4.11 10.26
CA LEU A 147 -8.91 4.84 9.05
C LEU A 147 -9.89 5.98 9.31
N GLU A 148 -10.85 5.79 10.22
CA GLU A 148 -11.81 6.84 10.60
C GLU A 148 -11.11 8.07 11.16
N MET A 149 -10.07 7.87 11.98
CA MET A 149 -9.29 8.96 12.58
C MET A 149 -8.28 9.62 11.64
N TYR A 150 -7.87 8.95 10.57
CA TYR A 150 -6.74 9.41 9.74
C TYR A 150 -6.90 10.83 9.20
N ARG A 151 -8.11 11.19 8.74
CA ARG A 151 -8.38 12.52 8.15
C ARG A 151 -8.39 13.64 9.18
N ASP A 152 -8.62 13.31 10.46
CA ASP A 152 -8.65 14.25 11.55
C ASP A 152 -7.26 14.46 12.19
N LEU A 153 -6.30 13.59 11.85
CA LEU A 153 -4.92 13.74 12.32
C LEU A 153 -4.22 14.91 11.63
N PRO A 154 -3.50 15.75 12.39
CA PRO A 154 -2.66 16.80 11.84
C PRO A 154 -1.66 16.24 10.82
N VAL A 155 -1.55 16.90 9.66
CA VAL A 155 -0.58 16.53 8.63
C VAL A 155 0.79 17.09 9.03
N PRO A 156 1.77 16.25 9.35
CA PRO A 156 3.10 16.71 9.74
C PRO A 156 3.91 17.24 8.55
N GLU A 157 4.91 18.04 8.83
CA GLU A 157 5.79 18.59 7.81
C GLU A 157 6.57 17.49 7.08
N GLU A 158 6.99 16.46 7.80
CA GLU A 158 7.74 15.33 7.25
C GLU A 158 6.92 14.53 6.22
N GLU A 159 5.60 14.38 6.42
CA GLU A 159 4.72 13.79 5.40
C GLU A 159 4.74 14.59 4.10
N ARG A 160 4.73 15.93 4.20
CA ARG A 160 4.75 16.81 3.02
C ARG A 160 6.10 16.78 2.30
N ILE A 161 7.20 16.72 3.05
CA ILE A 161 8.57 16.69 2.49
C ILE A 161 8.87 15.34 1.85
N GLU A 162 8.60 14.25 2.56
CA GLU A 162 8.92 12.89 2.12
C GLU A 162 7.86 12.35 1.14
N GLN A 163 6.67 12.97 1.06
CA GLN A 163 5.52 12.46 0.32
C GLN A 163 5.16 11.02 0.76
N LEU A 164 5.09 10.82 2.09
CA LEU A 164 4.86 9.53 2.72
C LEU A 164 3.70 9.62 3.72
N GLU A 165 2.54 9.15 3.31
CA GLU A 165 1.27 9.19 4.05
C GLU A 165 1.32 8.49 5.42
N GLN A 166 2.14 7.44 5.57
CA GLN A 166 2.29 6.69 6.82
C GLN A 166 3.01 7.48 7.92
N LEU A 167 3.72 8.55 7.60
CA LEU A 167 4.33 9.43 8.59
C LEU A 167 3.29 10.17 9.42
N ARG A 168 2.07 10.38 8.89
CA ARG A 168 0.96 10.96 9.66
C ARG A 168 0.64 10.13 10.89
N TRP A 169 0.64 8.80 10.77
CA TRP A 169 0.43 7.90 11.90
C TRP A 169 1.52 8.05 12.94
N LEU A 170 2.79 7.90 12.54
CA LEU A 170 3.94 7.93 13.45
C LEU A 170 4.05 9.26 14.20
N LYS A 171 3.89 10.38 13.49
CA LYS A 171 3.99 11.73 14.06
C LYS A 171 2.83 12.07 14.99
N ASN A 172 1.72 11.38 14.89
CA ASN A 172 0.59 11.47 15.80
C ASN A 172 0.56 10.33 16.84
N SER A 173 1.72 9.69 17.09
CA SER A 173 1.93 8.67 18.12
C SER A 173 1.15 7.37 17.91
N TRP A 174 0.74 7.07 16.69
CA TRP A 174 0.16 5.79 16.34
C TRP A 174 1.27 4.77 16.06
N GLN A 175 1.03 3.53 16.48
CA GLN A 175 1.94 2.44 16.22
C GLN A 175 1.63 1.79 14.86
N ILE A 176 2.68 1.53 14.10
CA ILE A 176 2.61 0.77 12.86
C ILE A 176 3.36 -0.54 13.06
N GLY A 177 2.64 -1.66 12.97
CA GLY A 177 3.24 -2.99 12.92
C GLY A 177 3.90 -3.24 11.57
N ILE A 178 5.05 -3.92 11.56
CA ILE A 178 5.78 -4.21 10.32
C ILE A 178 6.38 -5.60 10.33
N ASN A 179 6.14 -6.38 9.26
CA ASN A 179 6.64 -7.74 9.10
C ASN A 179 7.56 -7.90 7.88
N PRO A 180 8.59 -8.76 7.97
CA PRO A 180 9.39 -9.13 6.81
C PRO A 180 8.61 -10.03 5.85
N VAL A 181 8.82 -9.78 4.55
CA VAL A 181 8.31 -10.64 3.47
C VAL A 181 9.41 -10.93 2.44
N TYR A 182 9.28 -12.04 1.76
CA TYR A 182 10.08 -12.30 0.59
C TYR A 182 9.42 -11.67 -0.63
N TYR A 183 10.04 -10.67 -1.22
CA TYR A 183 9.53 -9.97 -2.39
C TYR A 183 10.63 -9.72 -3.42
N LYS A 184 10.35 -10.10 -4.63
CA LYS A 184 11.18 -9.84 -5.82
C LYS A 184 10.40 -9.11 -6.91
N GLY A 185 9.22 -8.56 -6.55
CA GLY A 185 8.40 -7.80 -7.48
C GLY A 185 9.03 -6.48 -7.90
N ILE A 186 8.36 -5.82 -8.81
CA ILE A 186 8.69 -4.48 -9.28
C ILE A 186 7.45 -3.62 -9.08
N GLU A 187 7.61 -2.47 -8.44
CA GLU A 187 6.60 -1.41 -8.40
C GLU A 187 6.74 -0.59 -9.68
N ILE A 188 5.63 -0.35 -10.37
CA ILE A 188 5.62 0.31 -11.67
C ILE A 188 5.31 1.80 -11.48
N ASN A 189 6.35 2.62 -11.38
CA ASN A 189 6.24 4.06 -11.21
C ASN A 189 6.60 4.83 -12.49
N SER A 190 7.27 4.18 -13.45
CA SER A 190 7.77 4.78 -14.67
C SER A 190 7.65 3.84 -15.87
N PRO A 191 7.77 4.33 -17.13
CA PRO A 191 7.86 3.47 -18.30
C PRO A 191 9.02 2.47 -18.23
N GLU A 192 10.15 2.89 -17.67
CA GLU A 192 11.36 2.04 -17.51
C GLU A 192 11.08 0.84 -16.58
N ASP A 193 10.21 1.00 -15.58
CA ASP A 193 9.80 -0.10 -14.70
C ASP A 193 8.95 -1.14 -15.46
N VAL A 194 8.18 -0.70 -16.45
CA VAL A 194 7.43 -1.61 -17.35
C VAL A 194 8.40 -2.50 -18.12
N ASP A 195 9.47 -1.93 -18.69
CA ASP A 195 10.49 -2.68 -19.41
C ASP A 195 11.25 -3.63 -18.47
N ALA A 196 11.59 -3.17 -17.27
CA ALA A 196 12.22 -4.00 -16.25
C ALA A 196 11.32 -5.16 -15.83
N TRP A 197 10.02 -4.92 -15.70
CA TRP A 197 9.03 -5.95 -15.36
C TRP A 197 8.91 -7.01 -16.46
N HIS A 198 8.85 -6.61 -17.73
CA HIS A 198 8.85 -7.55 -18.86
C HIS A 198 10.11 -8.40 -18.88
N ASN A 199 11.28 -7.76 -18.78
CA ASN A 199 12.56 -8.48 -18.81
C ASN A 199 12.73 -9.50 -17.68
N LYS A 200 12.17 -9.21 -16.49
CA LYS A 200 12.18 -10.13 -15.35
C LYS A 200 11.31 -11.38 -15.59
N ASN A 201 10.17 -11.24 -16.23
CA ASN A 201 9.20 -12.33 -16.41
C ASN A 201 9.54 -13.23 -17.61
N PHE A 202 10.53 -12.86 -18.43
CA PHE A 202 11.03 -13.67 -19.54
C PHE A 202 12.36 -14.40 -19.23
N GLN A 203 12.88 -14.32 -18.00
CA GLN A 203 14.00 -15.12 -17.48
C GLN A 203 13.52 -16.23 -16.55
#